data_ba303414aef2ac976ac6dcc2095ad90d
#
_entry.id   ba303414aef2ac976ac6dcc2095ad90d
#
_cell.length_a   1.000
_cell.length_b   1.000
_cell.length_c   1.000
_cell.angle_alpha   90.00
_cell.angle_beta   90.00
_cell.angle_gamma   90.00
#
_symmetry.space_group_name_H-M   'P 1'
#
loop_
_entity.id
_entity.type
_entity.pdbx_description
1 polymer ?
#
loop_
_entity_poly.entity_id
_entity_poly.type
_entity_poly.pdbx_seq_one_letter_code
_entity_poly.pdbx_strand_id
1 'polypeptide(L)'
;MSKRIISAIGAGVLIAACGPSKDEFAAAQRDAANYKKQFTDEQAKSADLQKKVTDLQTQNDTLTHSTSQLTQEKAQLTEEKGQLEAKSKQYEELTSSLNQQIQSGQVEISELKGKMTVKLKDRVVFSSGSAAINKQGRDALDAVAKAFHDLQNKTVIVAGYTDDVPVSAGGAFKDNWDLSTERAVSVVRYLQSKGVNPKMLGAAGFSEYRPLAPNNTTGGRSQNRRIEIALTAADYTPPVVDTPTPAPAPPPAKN
;
A
#
# COMPACT_ATOMS: atom_id res chain seq x y z
N MET A 1 40.67 -19.02 35.36
CA MET A 1 41.97 -19.70 35.55
C MET A 1 42.59 -19.19 36.82
N SER A 2 42.65 -19.98 37.88
CA SER A 2 43.62 -19.85 38.97
C SER A 2 43.53 -21.11 39.84
N LYS A 3 44.42 -22.03 39.59
CA LYS A 3 44.67 -23.22 40.41
C LYS A 3 45.39 -22.77 41.67
N ARG A 4 44.76 -22.87 42.84
CA ARG A 4 45.46 -22.82 44.12
C ARG A 4 45.80 -24.22 44.56
N ILE A 5 47.06 -24.54 44.52
CA ILE A 5 47.69 -25.71 45.10
C ILE A 5 47.78 -25.46 46.62
N ILE A 6 47.05 -26.28 47.40
CA ILE A 6 47.22 -26.32 48.84
C ILE A 6 48.18 -27.46 49.18
N SER A 7 49.38 -27.06 49.58
CA SER A 7 50.42 -27.95 50.09
C SER A 7 50.04 -28.41 51.54
N ALA A 8 49.82 -29.69 51.73
CA ALA A 8 49.58 -30.26 53.05
C ALA A 8 50.93 -30.52 53.76
N ILE A 9 51.17 -29.79 54.83
CA ILE A 9 52.27 -30.05 55.75
C ILE A 9 51.78 -31.10 56.72
N GLY A 10 52.42 -32.27 56.68
CA GLY A 10 52.22 -33.36 57.65
C GLY A 10 52.82 -33.00 59.01
N ALA A 11 52.01 -32.88 60.05
CA ALA A 11 52.43 -32.93 61.46
C ALA A 11 51.86 -34.21 62.04
N GLY A 12 52.69 -35.21 62.22
CA GLY A 12 52.35 -36.44 62.91
C GLY A 12 52.15 -36.15 64.40
N VAL A 13 50.88 -36.19 64.83
CA VAL A 13 50.54 -36.26 66.26
C VAL A 13 50.10 -37.68 66.55
N LEU A 14 50.91 -38.38 67.31
CA LEU A 14 50.54 -39.66 67.97
C LEU A 14 49.42 -39.37 69.01
N ILE A 15 48.19 -39.58 68.64
CA ILE A 15 47.06 -39.53 69.54
C ILE A 15 46.78 -40.96 69.97
N ALA A 16 46.89 -41.18 71.27
CA ALA A 16 46.54 -42.41 71.96
C ALA A 16 45.10 -42.83 71.59
N ALA A 17 44.92 -44.07 71.27
CA ALA A 17 43.67 -44.70 70.87
C ALA A 17 42.60 -44.63 71.96
N CYS A 18 41.81 -43.54 71.93
CA CYS A 18 40.45 -43.58 72.45
C CYS A 18 39.54 -43.38 71.27
N GLY A 19 39.19 -44.41 70.56
CA GLY A 19 38.23 -44.36 69.50
C GLY A 19 36.89 -43.82 70.01
N PRO A 20 36.09 -43.09 69.19
CA PRO A 20 34.79 -42.59 69.60
C PRO A 20 33.94 -43.70 70.16
N SER A 21 33.16 -43.41 71.17
CA SER A 21 32.21 -44.40 71.78
C SER A 21 31.23 -44.86 70.68
N LYS A 22 30.68 -46.07 70.83
CA LYS A 22 29.68 -46.59 69.85
C LYS A 22 28.53 -45.60 69.60
N ASP A 23 28.15 -44.87 70.64
CA ASP A 23 27.04 -43.87 70.56
C ASP A 23 27.43 -42.62 69.81
N GLU A 24 28.67 -42.13 70.00
CA GLU A 24 29.19 -41.00 69.22
C GLU A 24 29.36 -41.33 67.69
N PHE A 25 29.80 -42.53 67.39
CA PHE A 25 29.87 -43.05 66.05
C PHE A 25 28.49 -43.18 65.41
N ALA A 26 27.50 -43.68 66.10
CA ALA A 26 26.11 -43.80 65.65
C ALA A 26 25.46 -42.42 65.46
N ALA A 27 25.75 -41.46 66.34
CA ALA A 27 25.30 -40.05 66.17
C ALA A 27 25.92 -39.38 64.90
N ALA A 28 27.23 -39.53 64.72
CA ALA A 28 27.90 -38.98 63.52
C ALA A 28 27.39 -39.64 62.24
N GLN A 29 27.03 -40.93 62.22
CA GLN A 29 26.40 -41.56 61.05
C GLN A 29 25.00 -41.01 60.76
N ARG A 30 24.19 -40.76 61.83
CA ARG A 30 22.86 -40.11 61.63
C ARG A 30 22.99 -38.70 61.08
N ASP A 31 23.91 -37.93 61.62
CA ASP A 31 24.16 -36.55 61.14
C ASP A 31 24.66 -36.56 59.72
N ALA A 32 25.59 -37.43 59.35
CA ALA A 32 26.04 -37.59 57.96
C ALA A 32 24.89 -37.99 57.00
N ALA A 33 23.98 -38.88 57.45
CA ALA A 33 22.80 -39.26 56.67
C ALA A 33 21.82 -38.06 56.50
N ASN A 34 21.61 -37.29 57.58
CA ASN A 34 20.78 -36.10 57.56
C ASN A 34 21.38 -35.03 56.64
N TYR A 35 22.67 -34.76 56.74
CA TYR A 35 23.35 -33.80 55.81
C TYR A 35 23.31 -34.30 54.38
N LYS A 36 23.49 -35.57 54.12
CA LYS A 36 23.37 -36.12 52.75
C LYS A 36 21.96 -35.95 52.22
N LYS A 37 20.93 -36.18 53.06
CA LYS A 37 19.55 -35.93 52.63
C LYS A 37 19.29 -34.45 52.34
N GLN A 38 19.69 -33.56 53.25
CA GLN A 38 19.56 -32.11 53.04
C GLN A 38 20.28 -31.64 51.76
N PHE A 39 21.46 -32.15 51.50
CA PHE A 39 22.22 -31.84 50.30
C PHE A 39 21.50 -32.30 49.02
N THR A 40 20.91 -33.53 49.03
CA THR A 40 20.12 -34.02 47.87
C THR A 40 18.84 -33.20 47.67
N ASP A 41 18.15 -32.83 48.76
CA ASP A 41 16.96 -31.99 48.69
C ASP A 41 17.27 -30.58 48.16
N GLU A 42 18.38 -29.99 48.58
CA GLU A 42 18.85 -28.69 48.06
C GLU A 42 19.28 -28.77 46.58
N GLN A 43 19.95 -29.85 46.17
CA GLN A 43 20.26 -30.08 44.76
C GLN A 43 18.98 -30.19 43.90
N ALA A 44 17.97 -30.93 44.39
CA ALA A 44 16.70 -31.05 43.68
C ALA A 44 15.99 -29.69 43.56
N LYS A 45 15.95 -28.90 44.64
CA LYS A 45 15.41 -27.53 44.59
C LYS A 45 16.17 -26.62 43.62
N SER A 46 17.50 -26.69 43.62
CA SER A 46 18.35 -25.93 42.72
C SER A 46 18.06 -26.27 41.24
N ALA A 47 17.91 -27.56 40.93
CA ALA A 47 17.55 -28.03 39.59
C ALA A 47 16.16 -27.57 39.16
N ASP A 48 15.15 -27.61 40.06
CA ASP A 48 13.80 -27.09 39.78
C ASP A 48 13.79 -25.59 39.55
N LEU A 49 14.52 -24.82 40.37
CA LEU A 49 14.67 -23.38 40.20
C LEU A 49 15.37 -23.05 38.89
N GLN A 50 16.42 -23.76 38.52
CA GLN A 50 17.12 -23.57 37.26
C GLN A 50 16.20 -23.83 36.06
N LYS A 51 15.36 -24.88 36.15
CA LYS A 51 14.35 -25.13 35.11
C LYS A 51 13.35 -23.99 35.02
N LYS A 52 12.82 -23.50 36.15
CA LYS A 52 11.90 -22.36 36.18
C LYS A 52 12.53 -21.09 35.59
N VAL A 53 13.81 -20.83 35.88
CA VAL A 53 14.53 -19.69 35.29
C VAL A 53 14.59 -19.80 33.76
N THR A 54 14.92 -20.98 33.22
CA THR A 54 14.97 -21.23 31.79
C THR A 54 13.59 -21.09 31.14
N ASP A 55 12.55 -21.61 31.77
CA ASP A 55 11.16 -21.49 31.27
C ASP A 55 10.71 -20.01 31.23
N LEU A 56 10.99 -19.27 32.32
CA LEU A 56 10.68 -17.84 32.39
C LEU A 56 11.47 -17.01 31.38
N GLN A 57 12.73 -17.34 31.12
CA GLN A 57 13.53 -16.72 30.07
C GLN A 57 12.90 -16.92 28.69
N THR A 58 12.53 -18.18 28.37
CA THR A 58 11.86 -18.53 27.11
C THR A 58 10.54 -17.76 26.92
N GLN A 59 9.74 -17.67 28.01
CA GLN A 59 8.50 -16.90 27.99
C GLN A 59 8.76 -15.41 27.77
N ASN A 60 9.79 -14.85 28.43
CA ASN A 60 10.16 -13.44 28.28
C ASN A 60 10.60 -13.12 26.84
N ASP A 61 11.43 -14.00 26.25
CA ASP A 61 11.87 -13.86 24.85
C ASP A 61 10.68 -13.92 23.89
N THR A 62 9.75 -14.85 24.12
CA THR A 62 8.52 -14.97 23.31
C THR A 62 7.64 -13.72 23.43
N LEU A 63 7.43 -13.23 24.66
CA LEU A 63 6.66 -12.00 24.89
C LEU A 63 7.32 -10.77 24.27
N THR A 64 8.63 -10.65 24.36
CA THR A 64 9.40 -9.56 23.77
C THR A 64 9.25 -9.57 22.25
N HIS A 65 9.37 -10.75 21.63
CA HIS A 65 9.18 -10.90 20.18
C HIS A 65 7.75 -10.54 19.77
N SER A 66 6.74 -11.06 20.47
CA SER A 66 5.33 -10.73 20.19
C SER A 66 5.01 -9.26 20.36
N THR A 67 5.57 -8.61 21.39
CA THR A 67 5.40 -7.17 21.62
C THR A 67 6.02 -6.36 20.48
N SER A 68 7.19 -6.77 19.98
CA SER A 68 7.84 -6.13 18.83
C SER A 68 7.00 -6.26 17.57
N GLN A 69 6.46 -7.45 17.27
CA GLN A 69 5.58 -7.69 16.13
C GLN A 69 4.30 -6.85 16.21
N LEU A 70 3.63 -6.85 17.37
CA LEU A 70 2.42 -6.03 17.56
C LEU A 70 2.68 -4.54 17.43
N THR A 71 3.86 -4.07 17.83
CA THR A 71 4.25 -2.67 17.68
C THR A 71 4.43 -2.31 16.21
N GLN A 72 5.06 -3.18 15.41
CA GLN A 72 5.21 -3.00 13.97
C GLN A 72 3.86 -3.03 13.25
N GLU A 73 3.02 -4.01 13.56
CA GLU A 73 1.68 -4.11 12.99
C GLU A 73 0.82 -2.88 13.31
N LYS A 74 0.86 -2.42 14.57
CA LYS A 74 0.18 -1.18 14.97
C LYS A 74 0.66 0.03 14.18
N ALA A 75 1.97 0.15 13.94
CA ALA A 75 2.52 1.25 13.13
C ALA A 75 2.01 1.19 11.68
N GLN A 76 2.01 0.01 11.06
CA GLN A 76 1.48 -0.20 9.72
C GLN A 76 -0.01 0.13 9.62
N LEU A 77 -0.82 -0.40 10.55
CA LEU A 77 -2.26 -0.10 10.58
C LEU A 77 -2.56 1.38 10.82
N THR A 78 -1.74 2.07 11.60
CA THR A 78 -1.88 3.52 11.83
C THR A 78 -1.60 4.29 10.55
N GLU A 79 -0.58 3.90 9.79
CA GLU A 79 -0.25 4.50 8.50
C GLU A 79 -1.35 4.24 7.46
N GLU A 80 -1.81 2.99 7.33
CA GLU A 80 -2.91 2.63 6.43
C GLU A 80 -4.20 3.40 6.75
N LYS A 81 -4.53 3.51 8.05
CA LYS A 81 -5.66 4.31 8.50
C LYS A 81 -5.52 5.78 8.09
N GLY A 82 -4.35 6.37 8.28
CA GLY A 82 -4.09 7.76 7.86
C GLY A 82 -4.25 7.96 6.34
N GLN A 83 -3.76 7.01 5.54
CA GLN A 83 -3.93 7.03 4.09
C GLN A 83 -5.40 6.90 3.68
N LEU A 84 -6.17 6.03 4.35
CA LEU A 84 -7.58 5.84 4.07
C LEU A 84 -8.42 7.08 4.46
N GLU A 85 -8.13 7.69 5.60
CA GLU A 85 -8.78 8.93 6.04
C GLU A 85 -8.49 10.09 5.07
N ALA A 86 -7.25 10.22 4.60
CA ALA A 86 -6.88 11.22 3.60
C ALA A 86 -7.62 11.02 2.27
N LYS A 87 -7.75 9.75 1.82
CA LYS A 87 -8.53 9.41 0.61
C LYS A 87 -10.02 9.73 0.79
N SER A 88 -10.60 9.37 1.94
CA SER A 88 -12.01 9.67 2.23
C SER A 88 -12.28 11.16 2.18
N LYS A 89 -11.42 11.96 2.81
CA LYS A 89 -11.52 13.42 2.79
C LYS A 89 -11.45 14.00 1.37
N GLN A 90 -10.52 13.52 0.55
CA GLN A 90 -10.42 13.94 -0.86
C GLN A 90 -11.68 13.58 -1.65
N TYR A 91 -12.26 12.40 -1.40
CA TYR A 91 -13.51 11.98 -2.03
C TYR A 91 -14.68 12.89 -1.62
N GLU A 92 -14.81 13.20 -0.33
CA GLU A 92 -15.84 14.08 0.20
C GLU A 92 -15.72 15.51 -0.37
N GLU A 93 -14.53 16.06 -0.42
CA GLU A 93 -14.25 17.39 -0.98
C GLU A 93 -14.61 17.45 -2.48
N LEU A 94 -14.22 16.45 -3.26
CA LEU A 94 -14.57 16.37 -4.68
C LEU A 94 -16.08 16.20 -4.88
N THR A 95 -16.72 15.31 -4.12
CA THR A 95 -18.17 15.09 -4.18
C THR A 95 -18.93 16.36 -3.80
N SER A 96 -18.49 17.05 -2.76
CA SER A 96 -19.08 18.33 -2.34
C SER A 96 -18.95 19.40 -3.42
N SER A 97 -17.76 19.51 -4.04
CA SER A 97 -17.50 20.47 -5.12
C SER A 97 -18.33 20.22 -6.39
N LEU A 98 -18.68 18.94 -6.63
CA LEU A 98 -19.42 18.50 -7.82
C LEU A 98 -20.92 18.18 -7.52
N ASN A 99 -21.39 18.46 -6.30
CA ASN A 99 -22.73 18.04 -5.84
C ASN A 99 -23.85 18.49 -6.80
N GLN A 100 -23.82 19.73 -7.27
CA GLN A 100 -24.81 20.25 -8.21
C GLN A 100 -24.81 19.50 -9.54
N GLN A 101 -23.63 19.19 -10.08
CA GLN A 101 -23.45 18.45 -11.33
C GLN A 101 -23.82 16.97 -11.18
N ILE A 102 -23.59 16.39 -9.99
CA ILE A 102 -24.00 15.02 -9.67
C ILE A 102 -25.52 14.93 -9.58
N GLN A 103 -26.17 15.85 -8.85
CA GLN A 103 -27.64 15.89 -8.71
C GLN A 103 -28.34 16.09 -10.05
N SER A 104 -27.75 16.86 -10.96
CA SER A 104 -28.27 17.04 -12.33
C SER A 104 -27.99 15.85 -13.25
N GLY A 105 -27.28 14.81 -12.78
CA GLY A 105 -26.88 13.63 -13.57
C GLY A 105 -25.89 13.91 -14.70
N GLN A 106 -25.18 15.04 -14.61
CA GLN A 106 -24.17 15.45 -15.60
C GLN A 106 -22.81 14.80 -15.31
N VAL A 107 -22.52 14.58 -14.03
CA VAL A 107 -21.28 13.99 -13.51
C VAL A 107 -21.63 12.79 -12.63
N GLU A 108 -20.83 11.75 -12.73
CA GLU A 108 -20.85 10.59 -11.83
C GLU A 108 -19.46 10.42 -11.23
N ILE A 109 -19.37 10.24 -9.93
CA ILE A 109 -18.11 9.90 -9.27
C ILE A 109 -18.18 8.44 -8.84
N SER A 110 -17.13 7.69 -9.14
CA SER A 110 -16.97 6.31 -8.71
C SER A 110 -15.57 6.07 -8.19
N GLU A 111 -15.46 5.22 -7.19
CA GLU A 111 -14.18 4.69 -6.72
C GLU A 111 -14.15 3.19 -6.96
N LEU A 112 -13.11 2.73 -7.63
CA LEU A 112 -12.87 1.31 -7.87
C LEU A 112 -11.37 1.00 -7.70
N LYS A 113 -11.05 0.05 -6.82
CA LYS A 113 -9.67 -0.39 -6.56
C LYS A 113 -8.74 0.78 -6.18
N GLY A 114 -9.21 1.73 -5.38
CA GLY A 114 -8.44 2.89 -4.94
C GLY A 114 -8.20 3.95 -6.01
N LYS A 115 -8.89 3.85 -7.17
CA LYS A 115 -8.88 4.86 -8.23
C LYS A 115 -10.19 5.62 -8.19
N MET A 116 -10.09 6.92 -7.94
CA MET A 116 -11.24 7.80 -8.05
C MET A 116 -11.42 8.20 -9.51
N THR A 117 -12.61 8.04 -10.02
CA THR A 117 -12.95 8.39 -11.41
C THR A 117 -14.15 9.31 -11.46
N VAL A 118 -13.98 10.45 -12.09
CA VAL A 118 -15.06 11.40 -12.43
C VAL A 118 -15.48 11.13 -13.88
N LYS A 119 -16.71 10.69 -14.08
CA LYS A 119 -17.28 10.45 -15.41
C LYS A 119 -18.19 11.61 -15.80
N LEU A 120 -17.95 12.17 -16.96
CA LEU A 120 -18.77 13.23 -17.55
C LEU A 120 -19.38 12.70 -18.85
N LYS A 121 -20.70 12.85 -18.99
CA LYS A 121 -21.37 12.53 -20.26
C LYS A 121 -20.87 13.47 -21.35
N ASP A 122 -20.56 12.94 -22.51
CA ASP A 122 -20.03 13.68 -23.65
C ASP A 122 -20.83 14.95 -23.99
N ARG A 123 -22.15 14.83 -24.08
CA ARG A 123 -23.07 15.95 -24.39
C ARG A 123 -23.01 17.09 -23.37
N VAL A 124 -22.53 16.82 -22.14
CA VAL A 124 -22.33 17.83 -21.12
C VAL A 124 -21.09 18.66 -21.44
N VAL A 125 -20.06 18.00 -21.94
CA VAL A 125 -18.75 18.61 -22.17
C VAL A 125 -18.63 19.20 -23.57
N PHE A 126 -19.15 18.52 -24.60
CA PHE A 126 -18.96 18.87 -26.01
C PHE A 126 -20.28 18.97 -26.77
N SER A 127 -20.24 19.69 -27.89
CA SER A 127 -21.27 19.58 -28.92
C SER A 127 -21.04 18.34 -29.79
N SER A 128 -22.06 17.87 -30.47
CA SER A 128 -21.98 16.67 -31.33
C SER A 128 -20.88 16.84 -32.38
N GLY A 129 -20.03 15.82 -32.55
CA GLY A 129 -18.93 15.80 -33.51
C GLY A 129 -17.84 16.84 -33.25
N SER A 130 -17.79 17.43 -32.05
CA SER A 130 -16.82 18.46 -31.66
C SER A 130 -15.94 18.04 -30.51
N ALA A 131 -14.73 18.57 -30.44
CA ALA A 131 -13.85 18.50 -29.25
C ALA A 131 -13.75 19.87 -28.54
N ALA A 132 -14.52 20.90 -28.99
CA ALA A 132 -14.58 22.17 -28.31
C ALA A 132 -15.48 22.10 -27.07
N ILE A 133 -14.94 22.47 -25.90
CA ILE A 133 -15.65 22.44 -24.63
C ILE A 133 -16.74 23.52 -24.61
N ASN A 134 -17.98 23.12 -24.41
CA ASN A 134 -19.12 24.03 -24.32
C ASN A 134 -19.20 24.72 -22.94
N LYS A 135 -20.16 25.64 -22.74
CA LYS A 135 -20.29 26.36 -21.46
C LYS A 135 -20.53 25.43 -20.27
N GLN A 136 -21.43 24.45 -20.41
CA GLN A 136 -21.79 23.51 -19.36
C GLN A 136 -20.60 22.61 -18.97
N GLY A 137 -19.81 22.18 -19.97
CA GLY A 137 -18.56 21.45 -19.76
C GLY A 137 -17.52 22.28 -19.02
N ARG A 138 -17.40 23.58 -19.34
CA ARG A 138 -16.50 24.47 -18.59
C ARG A 138 -16.90 24.59 -17.12
N ASP A 139 -18.18 24.77 -16.84
CA ASP A 139 -18.69 24.90 -15.47
C ASP A 139 -18.39 23.60 -14.65
N ALA A 140 -18.57 22.42 -15.24
CA ALA A 140 -18.23 21.15 -14.62
C ALA A 140 -16.71 20.95 -14.43
N LEU A 141 -15.92 21.30 -15.44
CA LEU A 141 -14.46 21.16 -15.40
C LEU A 141 -13.79 22.20 -14.47
N ASP A 142 -14.40 23.37 -14.26
CA ASP A 142 -13.94 24.35 -13.26
C ASP A 142 -14.02 23.78 -11.83
N ALA A 143 -15.09 23.06 -11.52
CA ALA A 143 -15.22 22.38 -10.22
C ALA A 143 -14.17 21.24 -10.06
N VAL A 144 -13.93 20.47 -11.12
CA VAL A 144 -12.87 19.44 -11.14
C VAL A 144 -11.49 20.08 -10.98
N ALA A 145 -11.20 21.15 -11.72
CA ALA A 145 -9.91 21.86 -11.65
C ALA A 145 -9.65 22.41 -10.25
N LYS A 146 -10.67 22.99 -9.61
CA LYS A 146 -10.57 23.49 -8.22
C LYS A 146 -10.24 22.36 -7.24
N ALA A 147 -10.90 21.21 -7.37
CA ALA A 147 -10.62 20.05 -6.50
C ALA A 147 -9.23 19.44 -6.75
N PHE A 148 -8.66 19.63 -7.96
CA PHE A 148 -7.35 19.07 -8.32
C PHE A 148 -6.19 20.05 -8.15
N HIS A 149 -6.47 21.33 -7.88
CA HIS A 149 -5.45 22.39 -7.79
C HIS A 149 -4.37 22.09 -6.74
N ASP A 150 -4.77 21.62 -5.56
CA ASP A 150 -3.88 21.42 -4.42
C ASP A 150 -3.40 19.97 -4.26
N LEU A 151 -3.74 19.10 -5.23
CA LEU A 151 -3.31 17.72 -5.18
C LEU A 151 -1.81 17.59 -5.43
N GLN A 152 -1.13 16.86 -4.54
CA GLN A 152 0.27 16.51 -4.70
C GLN A 152 0.43 15.00 -4.83
N ASN A 153 1.49 14.56 -5.50
CA ASN A 153 1.82 13.13 -5.66
C ASN A 153 0.66 12.29 -6.24
N LYS A 154 -0.03 12.85 -7.23
CA LYS A 154 -1.11 12.17 -7.97
C LYS A 154 -0.88 12.31 -9.48
N THR A 155 -1.44 11.35 -10.22
CA THR A 155 -1.54 11.40 -11.67
C THR A 155 -3.01 11.46 -12.07
N VAL A 156 -3.34 12.35 -12.98
CA VAL A 156 -4.69 12.57 -13.52
C VAL A 156 -4.69 12.15 -14.99
N ILE A 157 -5.39 11.07 -15.30
CA ILE A 157 -5.55 10.59 -16.68
C ILE A 157 -6.95 10.94 -17.17
N VAL A 158 -7.01 11.75 -18.21
CA VAL A 158 -8.25 12.05 -18.93
C VAL A 158 -8.41 11.06 -20.07
N ALA A 159 -9.47 10.29 -20.05
CA ALA A 159 -9.78 9.26 -21.03
C ALA A 159 -11.05 9.60 -21.81
N GLY A 160 -10.96 9.63 -23.14
CA GLY A 160 -12.09 9.85 -24.04
C GLY A 160 -12.61 8.56 -24.65
N TYR A 161 -13.94 8.44 -24.73
CA TYR A 161 -14.65 7.29 -25.30
C TYR A 161 -15.76 7.76 -26.22
N THR A 162 -16.02 6.98 -27.30
CA THR A 162 -17.15 7.18 -28.22
C THR A 162 -18.13 6.02 -28.17
N ASP A 163 -19.24 6.16 -28.85
CA ASP A 163 -20.05 5.04 -29.30
C ASP A 163 -19.50 4.47 -30.64
N ASP A 164 -20.18 3.50 -31.23
CA ASP A 164 -19.83 2.84 -32.49
C ASP A 164 -20.29 3.59 -33.75
N VAL A 165 -20.87 4.78 -33.60
CA VAL A 165 -21.27 5.59 -34.76
C VAL A 165 -20.03 6.24 -35.36
N PRO A 166 -19.72 6.01 -36.65
CA PRO A 166 -18.58 6.64 -37.30
C PRO A 166 -18.70 8.17 -37.31
N VAL A 167 -17.56 8.86 -37.23
CA VAL A 167 -17.51 10.28 -37.41
C VAL A 167 -17.95 10.68 -38.82
N SER A 168 -18.49 11.89 -39.00
CA SER A 168 -18.96 12.36 -40.30
C SER A 168 -17.82 12.42 -41.33
N ALA A 169 -18.03 11.89 -42.52
CA ALA A 169 -17.08 11.96 -43.60
C ALA A 169 -16.78 13.42 -43.98
N GLY A 170 -15.50 13.75 -44.11
CA GLY A 170 -15.06 15.13 -44.39
C GLY A 170 -15.14 16.07 -43.18
N GLY A 171 -15.44 15.58 -41.98
CA GLY A 171 -15.39 16.33 -40.72
C GLY A 171 -13.97 16.63 -40.24
N ALA A 172 -13.87 17.23 -39.08
CA ALA A 172 -12.58 17.62 -38.47
C ALA A 172 -11.74 16.42 -37.98
N PHE A 173 -12.35 15.24 -37.85
CA PHE A 173 -11.73 14.02 -37.31
C PHE A 173 -11.80 12.89 -38.31
N LYS A 174 -10.75 12.07 -38.39
CA LYS A 174 -10.66 10.94 -39.32
C LYS A 174 -11.56 9.77 -38.88
N ASP A 175 -11.56 9.47 -37.57
CA ASP A 175 -12.26 8.36 -36.98
C ASP A 175 -12.55 8.61 -35.48
N ASN A 176 -13.14 7.61 -34.82
CA ASN A 176 -13.46 7.68 -33.39
C ASN A 176 -12.22 7.68 -32.49
N TRP A 177 -11.07 7.19 -32.97
CA TRP A 177 -9.80 7.29 -32.26
C TRP A 177 -9.34 8.75 -32.18
N ASP A 178 -9.38 9.43 -33.31
CA ASP A 178 -8.99 10.84 -33.44
C ASP A 178 -9.91 11.72 -32.57
N LEU A 179 -11.23 11.54 -32.71
CA LEU A 179 -12.23 12.28 -31.92
C LEU A 179 -12.06 12.06 -30.40
N SER A 180 -11.93 10.81 -29.95
CA SER A 180 -11.82 10.49 -28.51
C SER A 180 -10.52 11.05 -27.91
N THR A 181 -9.42 10.98 -28.66
CA THR A 181 -8.13 11.50 -28.25
C THR A 181 -8.14 13.04 -28.16
N GLU A 182 -8.65 13.72 -29.18
CA GLU A 182 -8.67 15.18 -29.18
C GLU A 182 -9.61 15.74 -28.09
N ARG A 183 -10.70 15.05 -27.78
CA ARG A 183 -11.56 15.41 -26.65
C ARG A 183 -10.83 15.30 -25.32
N ALA A 184 -10.07 14.22 -25.11
CA ALA A 184 -9.25 14.06 -23.91
C ALA A 184 -8.18 15.16 -23.80
N VAL A 185 -7.51 15.46 -24.90
CA VAL A 185 -6.50 16.54 -24.97
C VAL A 185 -7.12 17.91 -24.68
N SER A 186 -8.31 18.20 -25.23
CA SER A 186 -9.02 19.45 -24.95
C SER A 186 -9.33 19.63 -23.46
N VAL A 187 -9.76 18.56 -22.78
CA VAL A 187 -9.99 18.59 -21.33
C VAL A 187 -8.68 18.80 -20.57
N VAL A 188 -7.59 18.12 -20.94
CA VAL A 188 -6.28 18.30 -20.32
C VAL A 188 -5.81 19.74 -20.44
N ARG A 189 -5.89 20.33 -21.65
CA ARG A 189 -5.53 21.74 -21.89
C ARG A 189 -6.38 22.70 -21.07
N TYR A 190 -7.67 22.40 -20.92
CA TYR A 190 -8.56 23.19 -20.09
C TYR A 190 -8.18 23.13 -18.61
N LEU A 191 -7.96 21.94 -18.05
CA LEU A 191 -7.51 21.78 -16.66
C LEU A 191 -6.17 22.49 -16.41
N GLN A 192 -5.23 22.38 -17.35
CA GLN A 192 -3.96 23.11 -17.29
C GLN A 192 -4.18 24.63 -17.26
N SER A 193 -5.09 25.17 -18.09
CA SER A 193 -5.41 26.60 -18.11
C SER A 193 -6.04 27.11 -16.82
N LYS A 194 -6.60 26.20 -16.00
CA LYS A 194 -7.18 26.47 -14.70
C LYS A 194 -6.21 26.23 -13.52
N GLY A 195 -4.93 26.01 -13.83
CA GLY A 195 -3.87 25.92 -12.82
C GLY A 195 -3.56 24.51 -12.31
N VAL A 196 -4.17 23.47 -12.87
CA VAL A 196 -3.78 22.09 -12.54
C VAL A 196 -2.37 21.82 -13.09
N ASN A 197 -1.49 21.27 -12.27
CA ASN A 197 -0.10 21.03 -12.61
C ASN A 197 0.02 20.11 -13.85
N PRO A 198 0.62 20.57 -14.97
CA PRO A 198 0.70 19.80 -16.21
C PRO A 198 1.51 18.50 -16.07
N LYS A 199 2.44 18.41 -15.09
CA LYS A 199 3.19 17.18 -14.82
C LYS A 199 2.33 16.05 -14.29
N MET A 200 1.14 16.35 -13.77
CA MET A 200 0.17 15.37 -13.29
C MET A 200 -0.78 14.90 -14.40
N LEU A 201 -0.88 15.63 -15.51
CA LEU A 201 -1.93 15.43 -16.50
C LEU A 201 -1.48 14.49 -17.62
N GLY A 202 -2.37 13.56 -18.00
CA GLY A 202 -2.23 12.72 -19.19
C GLY A 202 -3.55 12.60 -19.93
N ALA A 203 -3.50 12.38 -21.25
CA ALA A 203 -4.65 12.16 -22.10
C ALA A 203 -4.59 10.79 -22.78
N ALA A 204 -5.73 10.11 -22.92
CA ALA A 204 -5.87 8.86 -23.65
C ALA A 204 -7.18 8.82 -24.43
N GLY A 205 -7.18 8.34 -25.67
CA GLY A 205 -8.37 8.03 -26.45
C GLY A 205 -8.58 6.51 -26.52
N PHE A 206 -9.82 6.06 -26.41
CA PHE A 206 -10.17 4.63 -26.45
C PHE A 206 -11.19 4.29 -27.53
N SER A 207 -11.61 5.26 -28.34
CA SER A 207 -12.60 5.04 -29.39
C SER A 207 -13.88 4.37 -28.85
N GLU A 208 -14.50 3.48 -29.59
CA GLU A 208 -15.67 2.68 -29.26
C GLU A 208 -15.36 1.35 -28.56
N TYR A 209 -14.07 0.99 -28.40
CA TYR A 209 -13.65 -0.35 -27.99
C TYR A 209 -13.73 -0.65 -26.49
N ARG A 210 -14.23 0.30 -25.68
CA ARG A 210 -14.49 0.10 -24.26
C ARG A 210 -15.89 0.55 -23.86
N PRO A 211 -16.94 -0.10 -24.39
CA PRO A 211 -18.32 0.27 -24.12
C PRO A 211 -18.70 -0.06 -22.66
N LEU A 212 -19.52 0.80 -22.04
CA LEU A 212 -20.17 0.54 -20.75
C LEU A 212 -21.53 -0.13 -20.92
N ALA A 213 -22.17 0.10 -22.07
CA ALA A 213 -23.49 -0.43 -22.41
C ALA A 213 -23.55 -0.84 -23.90
N PRO A 214 -24.50 -1.70 -24.30
CA PRO A 214 -24.67 -2.07 -25.70
C PRO A 214 -24.92 -0.86 -26.60
N ASN A 215 -24.25 -0.79 -27.74
CA ASN A 215 -24.38 0.30 -28.73
C ASN A 215 -25.68 0.23 -29.57
N ASN A 216 -26.43 -0.86 -29.49
CA ASN A 216 -27.68 -1.06 -30.23
C ASN A 216 -28.83 -0.18 -29.72
N THR A 217 -28.69 0.52 -28.60
CA THR A 217 -29.70 1.43 -28.06
C THR A 217 -29.18 2.87 -27.98
N THR A 218 -30.06 3.86 -28.12
CA THR A 218 -29.69 5.28 -27.95
C THR A 218 -29.18 5.57 -26.53
N GLY A 219 -29.79 4.91 -25.52
CA GLY A 219 -29.37 5.03 -24.13
C GLY A 219 -27.96 4.47 -23.91
N GLY A 220 -27.66 3.29 -24.46
CA GLY A 220 -26.35 2.66 -24.37
C GLY A 220 -25.26 3.49 -25.06
N ARG A 221 -25.52 3.93 -26.29
CA ARG A 221 -24.61 4.86 -26.99
C ARG A 221 -24.33 6.13 -26.18
N SER A 222 -25.36 6.70 -25.54
CA SER A 222 -25.19 7.88 -24.69
C SER A 222 -24.32 7.65 -23.45
N GLN A 223 -24.31 6.42 -22.91
CA GLN A 223 -23.43 6.04 -21.80
C GLN A 223 -22.00 5.80 -22.28
N ASN A 224 -21.83 5.28 -23.50
CA ASN A 224 -20.51 5.03 -24.07
C ASN A 224 -19.78 6.32 -24.42
N ARG A 225 -20.50 7.32 -24.96
CA ARG A 225 -19.93 8.67 -25.21
C ARG A 225 -19.68 9.39 -23.89
N ARG A 226 -18.44 9.38 -23.41
CA ARG A 226 -18.05 9.95 -22.13
C ARG A 226 -16.60 10.37 -22.06
N ILE A 227 -16.30 11.19 -21.08
CA ILE A 227 -14.96 11.46 -20.57
C ILE A 227 -14.85 10.87 -19.18
N GLU A 228 -13.79 10.17 -18.91
CA GLU A 228 -13.41 9.71 -17.58
C GLU A 228 -12.14 10.44 -17.14
N ILE A 229 -12.15 11.05 -15.96
CA ILE A 229 -10.99 11.68 -15.35
C ILE A 229 -10.62 10.82 -14.15
N ALA A 230 -9.57 10.03 -14.31
CA ALA A 230 -9.11 9.10 -13.30
C ALA A 230 -7.95 9.69 -12.48
N LEU A 231 -8.11 9.72 -11.16
CA LEU A 231 -7.08 10.12 -10.21
C LEU A 231 -6.40 8.88 -9.66
N THR A 232 -5.08 8.78 -9.86
CA THR A 232 -4.26 7.66 -9.39
C THR A 232 -3.10 8.16 -8.54
N ALA A 233 -2.41 7.27 -7.82
CA ALA A 233 -1.15 7.60 -7.16
C ALA A 233 -0.08 7.99 -8.20
N ALA A 234 0.93 8.77 -7.79
CA ALA A 234 1.95 9.30 -8.70
C ALA A 234 2.90 8.24 -9.28
N ASP A 235 2.95 7.07 -8.65
CA ASP A 235 3.73 5.91 -9.08
C ASP A 235 3.07 5.12 -10.25
N TYR A 236 1.92 5.61 -10.73
CA TYR A 236 1.35 5.07 -11.97
C TYR A 236 2.26 5.43 -13.16
N THR A 237 3.25 4.60 -13.41
CA THR A 237 3.89 4.50 -14.72
C THR A 237 2.92 3.74 -15.64
N PRO A 238 2.40 4.38 -16.72
CA PRO A 238 1.73 3.60 -17.75
C PRO A 238 2.69 2.47 -18.17
N PRO A 239 2.18 1.25 -18.44
CA PRO A 239 3.04 0.16 -18.90
C PRO A 239 3.86 0.70 -20.07
N VAL A 240 5.18 0.70 -19.89
CA VAL A 240 6.11 1.00 -20.98
C VAL A 240 5.84 -0.09 -22.00
N VAL A 241 5.22 0.27 -23.12
CA VAL A 241 5.23 -0.60 -24.29
C VAL A 241 6.68 -0.64 -24.68
N ASP A 242 7.34 -1.79 -24.52
CA ASP A 242 8.68 -1.99 -25.03
C ASP A 242 8.62 -1.60 -26.51
N THR A 243 9.12 -0.40 -26.81
CA THR A 243 9.30 0.01 -28.21
C THR A 243 10.35 -0.97 -28.73
N PRO A 244 10.02 -1.79 -29.75
CA PRO A 244 11.02 -2.67 -30.33
C PRO A 244 12.20 -1.79 -30.72
N THR A 245 13.39 -2.15 -30.24
CA THR A 245 14.64 -1.49 -30.61
C THR A 245 14.64 -1.27 -32.12
N PRO A 246 14.82 -0.05 -32.63
CA PRO A 246 14.84 0.20 -34.06
C PRO A 246 15.82 -0.79 -34.70
N ALA A 247 15.35 -1.51 -35.71
CA ALA A 247 16.22 -2.40 -36.47
C ALA A 247 17.49 -1.63 -36.91
N PRO A 248 18.68 -2.20 -36.82
CA PRO A 248 19.91 -1.54 -37.27
C PRO A 248 19.75 -1.11 -38.72
N ALA A 249 20.11 0.13 -38.99
CA ALA A 249 20.03 0.71 -40.32
C ALA A 249 20.74 -0.21 -41.35
N PRO A 250 20.14 -0.41 -42.54
CA PRO A 250 20.80 -1.23 -43.57
C PRO A 250 22.17 -0.62 -43.91
N PRO A 251 23.17 -1.45 -44.21
CA PRO A 251 24.50 -0.98 -44.56
C PRO A 251 24.43 -0.09 -45.82
N PRO A 252 25.28 0.93 -45.93
CA PRO A 252 25.26 1.83 -47.09
C PRO A 252 25.53 1.02 -48.38
N ALA A 253 24.72 1.30 -49.41
CA ALA A 253 24.86 0.69 -50.71
C ALA A 253 26.30 0.96 -51.24
N LYS A 254 27.00 -0.11 -51.57
CA LYS A 254 28.31 0.00 -52.22
C LYS A 254 28.07 0.51 -53.67
N ASN A 255 28.59 1.70 -53.95
CA ASN A 255 28.78 2.17 -55.33
C ASN A 255 29.87 1.39 -56.04
#